data_ea3c908bfdbb6faa9c91111336c0afce
#
_entry.id   ea3c908bfdbb6faa9c91111336c0afce
#
_cell.length_a   1.000
_cell.length_b   1.000
_cell.length_c   1.000
_cell.angle_alpha   90.00
_cell.angle_beta   90.00
_cell.angle_gamma   90.00
#
_symmetry.space_group_name_H-M   'P 1'
#
loop_
_entity.id
_entity.type
_entity.pdbx_description
1 polymer ?
#
loop_
_entity_poly.entity_id
_entity_poly.type
_entity_poly.pdbx_seq_one_letter_code
_entity_poly.pdbx_strand_id
1 'polypeptide(L)'
;MRKQGRWASALTGQLSGLRIAAHNACMRILVVEDNEGIAAGLRANLMQRGYAVDVCASVAEAWHALSTERFDAVLLDLGLPDADGSEVVRRLRQQTGRPGVPLLPDPATPVLILTARDQVQDRVAGLNLGADDYLVKPFDMDELEARLRAMMRRAAGQASPVIRHADLEVDPAARTIRQAGQKVEVSPREFAVLWALLLARGRVLSRPQIEEHLYSWGDTVESNAVEVYVHHLRKKLGQKIIVTMRGVGYFMPQEQE
;
A
#
# COMPACT_ATOMS: atom_id res chain seq x y z
N MET A 1 50.52 6.31 10.65
CA MET A 1 50.07 6.27 9.27
C MET A 1 49.07 5.10 9.06
N ARG A 2 47.84 5.44 8.59
CA ARG A 2 46.85 4.60 7.88
C ARG A 2 46.35 3.31 8.52
N LYS A 3 45.18 3.40 9.17
CA LYS A 3 44.13 2.37 9.12
C LYS A 3 42.76 3.11 9.03
N GLN A 4 42.46 3.68 7.90
CA GLN A 4 41.14 4.06 7.50
C GLN A 4 40.81 3.25 6.25
N GLY A 5 39.65 2.59 6.21
CA GLY A 5 39.08 2.04 4.97
C GLY A 5 38.70 0.58 5.00
N ARG A 6 37.69 0.18 5.83
CA ARG A 6 36.99 -1.11 5.66
C ARG A 6 35.53 -1.13 6.12
N TRP A 7 34.93 0.01 6.39
CA TRP A 7 33.53 0.06 6.90
C TRP A 7 32.52 0.63 5.89
N ALA A 8 32.95 1.04 4.68
CA ALA A 8 32.07 1.68 3.71
C ALA A 8 31.30 0.72 2.79
N SER A 9 31.70 -0.55 2.68
CA SER A 9 31.10 -1.48 1.71
C SER A 9 30.00 -2.41 2.26
N ALA A 10 29.83 -2.49 3.57
CA ALA A 10 28.81 -3.34 4.20
C ALA A 10 27.44 -2.64 4.39
N LEU A 11 27.39 -1.32 4.34
CA LEU A 11 26.18 -0.53 4.56
C LEU A 11 25.36 -0.26 3.30
N THR A 12 25.94 -0.45 2.11
CA THR A 12 25.25 -0.17 0.83
C THR A 12 24.31 -1.28 0.38
N GLY A 13 24.52 -2.52 0.81
CA GLY A 13 23.68 -3.67 0.42
C GLY A 13 22.37 -3.80 1.21
N GLN A 14 22.34 -3.34 2.46
CA GLN A 14 21.13 -3.39 3.30
C GLN A 14 20.20 -2.19 3.13
N LEU A 15 20.70 -1.07 2.59
CA LEU A 15 19.89 0.14 2.38
C LEU A 15 19.05 0.10 1.09
N SER A 16 19.37 -0.76 0.13
CA SER A 16 18.59 -0.91 -1.10
C SER A 16 17.26 -1.63 -0.87
N GLY A 17 17.20 -2.64 0.01
CA GLY A 17 15.96 -3.32 0.39
C GLY A 17 15.03 -2.48 1.27
N LEU A 18 15.58 -1.60 2.12
CA LEU A 18 14.79 -0.73 2.99
C LEU A 18 14.22 0.53 2.29
N ARG A 19 14.83 0.96 1.19
CA ARG A 19 14.35 2.14 0.43
C ARG A 19 13.08 1.85 -0.38
N ILE A 20 12.77 0.60 -0.68
CA ILE A 20 11.57 0.19 -1.42
C ILE A 20 10.34 0.15 -0.49
N ALA A 21 10.52 -0.09 0.82
CA ALA A 21 9.44 -0.19 1.81
C ALA A 21 8.94 1.18 2.35
N ALA A 22 9.54 2.30 1.94
CA ALA A 22 9.22 3.62 2.50
C ALA A 22 8.07 4.35 1.76
N HIS A 23 7.38 3.68 0.83
CA HIS A 23 6.23 4.24 0.13
C HIS A 23 4.93 3.59 0.64
N ASN A 24 4.08 4.40 1.18
CA ASN A 24 2.69 4.16 1.63
C ASN A 24 2.48 3.37 2.91
N ALA A 25 2.23 4.10 3.99
CA ALA A 25 1.68 3.56 5.24
C ALA A 25 0.22 3.12 5.12
N CYS A 26 -0.52 3.66 4.17
CA CYS A 26 -1.81 3.16 3.72
C CYS A 26 -1.59 2.45 2.38
N MET A 27 -2.04 1.21 2.26
CA MET A 27 -2.01 0.51 0.98
C MET A 27 -2.86 1.28 -0.01
N ARG A 28 -2.24 1.75 -1.09
CA ARG A 28 -2.86 2.60 -2.08
C ARG A 28 -3.31 1.77 -3.28
N ILE A 29 -4.58 1.83 -3.58
CA ILE A 29 -5.22 1.02 -4.61
C ILE A 29 -5.71 1.93 -5.73
N LEU A 30 -5.37 1.59 -6.96
CA LEU A 30 -5.97 2.18 -8.13
C LEU A 30 -7.18 1.35 -8.56
N VAL A 31 -8.35 1.96 -8.61
CA VAL A 31 -9.58 1.38 -9.16
C VAL A 31 -9.75 1.94 -10.57
N VAL A 32 -9.81 1.06 -11.57
CA VAL A 32 -10.03 1.43 -12.96
C VAL A 32 -11.38 0.87 -13.38
N GLU A 33 -12.40 1.74 -13.40
CA GLU A 33 -13.81 1.39 -13.59
C GLU A 33 -14.53 2.60 -14.17
N ASP A 34 -15.21 2.43 -15.30
CA ASP A 34 -15.92 3.51 -15.98
C ASP A 34 -17.35 3.74 -15.45
N ASN A 35 -17.93 2.74 -14.78
CA ASN A 35 -19.21 2.90 -14.12
C ASN A 35 -19.05 3.64 -12.79
N GLU A 36 -19.51 4.90 -12.76
CA GLU A 36 -19.41 5.77 -11.58
C GLU A 36 -20.01 5.15 -10.31
N GLY A 37 -21.13 4.42 -10.42
CA GLY A 37 -21.78 3.78 -9.27
C GLY A 37 -20.94 2.65 -8.67
N ILE A 38 -20.36 1.81 -9.52
CA ILE A 38 -19.47 0.72 -9.09
C ILE A 38 -18.19 1.30 -8.52
N ALA A 39 -17.57 2.26 -9.19
CA ALA A 39 -16.35 2.94 -8.75
C ALA A 39 -16.52 3.61 -7.38
N ALA A 40 -17.62 4.36 -7.19
CA ALA A 40 -17.95 5.00 -5.91
C ALA A 40 -18.18 3.96 -4.80
N GLY A 41 -18.88 2.87 -5.10
CA GLY A 41 -19.12 1.76 -4.17
C GLY A 41 -17.82 1.07 -3.74
N LEU A 42 -16.92 0.76 -4.69
CA LEU A 42 -15.60 0.20 -4.43
C LEU A 42 -14.76 1.14 -3.57
N ARG A 43 -14.69 2.43 -3.98
CA ARG A 43 -13.96 3.45 -3.24
C ARG A 43 -14.42 3.54 -1.79
N ALA A 44 -15.72 3.71 -1.56
CA ALA A 44 -16.27 3.87 -0.22
C ALA A 44 -15.98 2.65 0.67
N ASN A 45 -16.23 1.44 0.15
CA ASN A 45 -15.98 0.20 0.91
C ASN A 45 -14.49 -0.02 1.23
N LEU A 46 -13.60 0.19 0.26
CA LEU A 46 -12.16 0.03 0.48
C LEU A 46 -11.60 1.10 1.42
N MET A 47 -12.06 2.36 1.30
CA MET A 47 -11.67 3.42 2.24
C MET A 47 -12.15 3.12 3.67
N GLN A 48 -13.35 2.60 3.85
CA GLN A 48 -13.84 2.16 5.16
C GLN A 48 -12.96 1.03 5.74
N ARG A 49 -12.41 0.19 4.88
CA ARG A 49 -11.44 -0.85 5.24
C ARG A 49 -10.00 -0.31 5.40
N GLY A 50 -9.79 1.00 5.20
CA GLY A 50 -8.54 1.74 5.45
C GLY A 50 -7.51 1.64 4.33
N TYR A 51 -7.95 1.45 3.09
CA TYR A 51 -7.13 1.64 1.91
C TYR A 51 -7.21 3.10 1.45
N ALA A 52 -6.14 3.64 0.90
CA ALA A 52 -6.21 4.83 0.06
C ALA A 52 -6.64 4.40 -1.34
N VAL A 53 -7.64 5.07 -1.93
CA VAL A 53 -8.25 4.62 -3.19
C VAL A 53 -8.35 5.78 -4.17
N ASP A 54 -7.65 5.64 -5.28
CA ASP A 54 -7.79 6.53 -6.43
C ASP A 54 -8.61 5.83 -7.51
N VAL A 55 -9.36 6.60 -8.29
CA VAL A 55 -10.28 6.08 -9.30
C VAL A 55 -9.94 6.69 -10.65
N CYS A 56 -9.91 5.86 -11.68
CA CYS A 56 -9.78 6.23 -13.09
C CYS A 56 -10.90 5.57 -13.89
N ALA A 57 -11.35 6.21 -14.96
CA ALA A 57 -12.45 5.73 -15.79
C ALA A 57 -12.00 5.17 -17.15
N SER A 58 -10.69 5.17 -17.44
CA SER A 58 -10.16 4.79 -18.75
C SER A 58 -8.75 4.18 -18.66
N VAL A 59 -8.34 3.47 -19.70
CA VAL A 59 -6.97 2.94 -19.85
C VAL A 59 -5.94 4.08 -19.88
N ALA A 60 -6.27 5.19 -20.54
CA ALA A 60 -5.37 6.34 -20.65
C ALA A 60 -5.12 6.99 -19.28
N GLU A 61 -6.16 7.21 -18.47
CA GLU A 61 -6.04 7.75 -17.12
C GLU A 61 -5.29 6.79 -16.20
N ALA A 62 -5.61 5.49 -16.25
CA ALA A 62 -4.93 4.47 -15.47
C ALA A 62 -3.43 4.41 -15.79
N TRP A 63 -3.07 4.51 -17.08
CA TRP A 63 -1.67 4.54 -17.50
C TRP A 63 -0.95 5.80 -17.02
N HIS A 64 -1.60 6.95 -17.06
CA HIS A 64 -1.06 8.20 -16.54
C HIS A 64 -0.80 8.09 -15.02
N ALA A 65 -1.79 7.62 -14.27
CA ALA A 65 -1.67 7.43 -12.82
C ALA A 65 -0.51 6.49 -12.45
N LEU A 66 -0.44 5.32 -13.08
CA LEU A 66 0.62 4.33 -12.85
C LEU A 66 2.02 4.85 -13.23
N SER A 67 2.11 5.74 -14.22
CA SER A 67 3.38 6.33 -14.68
C SER A 67 3.88 7.46 -13.77
N THR A 68 3.01 8.05 -12.96
CA THR A 68 3.32 9.19 -12.10
C THR A 68 3.41 8.80 -10.63
N GLU A 69 2.67 7.79 -10.22
CA GLU A 69 2.55 7.41 -8.82
C GLU A 69 2.66 5.91 -8.60
N ARG A 70 2.93 5.51 -7.35
CA ARG A 70 2.99 4.11 -6.95
C ARG A 70 1.67 3.65 -6.36
N PHE A 71 1.27 2.45 -6.74
CA PHE A 71 0.12 1.75 -6.19
C PHE A 71 0.54 0.37 -5.68
N ASP A 72 -0.07 -0.07 -4.59
CA ASP A 72 0.17 -1.39 -4.01
C ASP A 72 -0.65 -2.48 -4.70
N ALA A 73 -1.75 -2.09 -5.37
CA ALA A 73 -2.52 -2.95 -6.24
C ALA A 73 -3.40 -2.13 -7.21
N VAL A 74 -3.83 -2.79 -8.29
CA VAL A 74 -4.80 -2.28 -9.26
C VAL A 74 -6.02 -3.19 -9.26
N LEU A 75 -7.22 -2.61 -9.13
CA LEU A 75 -8.49 -3.26 -9.43
C LEU A 75 -8.92 -2.77 -10.81
N LEU A 76 -9.09 -3.66 -11.78
CA LEU A 76 -9.19 -3.31 -13.18
C LEU A 76 -10.42 -3.94 -13.83
N ASP A 77 -11.35 -3.12 -14.32
CA ASP A 77 -12.33 -3.61 -15.27
C ASP A 77 -11.72 -3.74 -16.68
N LEU A 78 -12.20 -4.71 -17.42
CA LEU A 78 -11.82 -4.91 -18.83
C LEU A 78 -12.68 -4.10 -19.80
N GLY A 79 -13.91 -3.77 -19.43
CA GLY A 79 -14.90 -3.09 -20.28
C GLY A 79 -14.76 -1.57 -20.28
N LEU A 80 -13.57 -1.03 -20.49
CA LEU A 80 -13.33 0.42 -20.47
C LEU A 80 -13.68 1.10 -21.80
N PRO A 81 -14.02 2.41 -21.80
CA PRO A 81 -14.57 3.09 -22.97
C PRO A 81 -13.55 3.37 -24.08
N ASP A 82 -12.28 3.51 -23.75
CA ASP A 82 -11.22 3.90 -24.68
C ASP A 82 -10.43 2.70 -25.24
N ALA A 83 -10.31 1.60 -24.49
CA ALA A 83 -9.69 0.37 -24.93
C ALA A 83 -10.03 -0.79 -23.98
N ASP A 84 -9.73 -2.04 -24.39
CA ASP A 84 -9.83 -3.19 -23.47
C ASP A 84 -8.83 -3.03 -22.30
N GLY A 85 -9.33 -3.17 -21.06
CA GLY A 85 -8.51 -2.98 -19.85
C GLY A 85 -7.29 -3.91 -19.78
N SER A 86 -7.31 -5.06 -20.45
CA SER A 86 -6.17 -5.98 -20.56
C SER A 86 -4.91 -5.31 -21.12
N GLU A 87 -5.07 -4.20 -21.84
CA GLU A 87 -3.97 -3.37 -22.34
C GLU A 87 -3.13 -2.78 -21.18
N VAL A 88 -3.76 -2.41 -20.07
CA VAL A 88 -3.05 -1.93 -18.87
C VAL A 88 -2.13 -3.01 -18.34
N VAL A 89 -2.64 -4.26 -18.20
CA VAL A 89 -1.85 -5.41 -17.74
C VAL A 89 -0.67 -5.66 -18.67
N ARG A 90 -0.95 -5.75 -19.97
CA ARG A 90 0.06 -6.02 -20.98
C ARG A 90 1.19 -5.00 -20.97
N ARG A 91 0.85 -3.69 -20.97
CA ARG A 91 1.83 -2.61 -20.93
C ARG A 91 2.62 -2.63 -19.62
N LEU A 92 1.96 -2.87 -18.49
CA LEU A 92 2.58 -2.91 -17.19
C LEU A 92 3.65 -4.01 -17.11
N ARG A 93 3.33 -5.23 -17.56
CA ARG A 93 4.26 -6.38 -17.55
C ARG A 93 5.40 -6.26 -18.56
N GLN A 94 5.24 -5.46 -19.60
CA GLN A 94 6.29 -5.20 -20.59
C GLN A 94 7.31 -4.13 -20.15
N GLN A 95 7.08 -3.45 -19.02
CA GLN A 95 8.04 -2.45 -18.55
C GLN A 95 9.37 -3.10 -18.16
N THR A 96 10.45 -2.54 -18.70
CA THR A 96 11.82 -2.98 -18.39
C THR A 96 12.59 -1.83 -17.76
N GLY A 97 13.06 -2.02 -16.53
CA GLY A 97 13.82 -1.02 -15.80
C GLY A 97 15.33 -1.28 -15.81
N ARG A 98 16.09 -0.27 -15.41
CA ARG A 98 17.52 -0.42 -15.11
C ARG A 98 17.67 -0.92 -13.67
N PRO A 99 18.59 -1.88 -13.40
CA PRO A 99 18.83 -2.34 -12.05
C PRO A 99 19.14 -1.18 -11.09
N GLY A 100 18.43 -1.15 -9.95
CA GLY A 100 18.65 -0.15 -8.91
C GLY A 100 17.95 1.20 -9.10
N VAL A 101 17.22 1.41 -10.18
CA VAL A 101 16.39 2.60 -10.40
C VAL A 101 14.93 2.23 -10.21
N PRO A 102 14.18 2.92 -9.30
CA PRO A 102 12.74 2.72 -9.19
C PRO A 102 12.07 3.01 -10.52
N LEU A 103 11.34 2.03 -11.05
CA LEU A 103 10.61 2.15 -12.30
C LEU A 103 9.15 2.54 -12.01
N LEU A 104 8.61 3.50 -12.75
CA LEU A 104 7.20 3.77 -12.84
C LEU A 104 6.77 3.71 -14.32
N PRO A 105 5.71 2.98 -14.61
CA PRO A 105 4.98 2.09 -13.70
C PRO A 105 5.80 0.87 -13.27
N ASP A 106 5.55 0.38 -12.03
CA ASP A 106 6.23 -0.81 -11.51
C ASP A 106 5.61 -2.08 -12.10
N PRO A 107 6.35 -2.88 -12.88
CA PRO A 107 5.81 -4.10 -13.50
C PRO A 107 5.40 -5.18 -12.49
N ALA A 108 5.85 -5.08 -11.24
CA ALA A 108 5.47 -6.00 -10.16
C ALA A 108 4.19 -5.59 -9.44
N THR A 109 3.58 -4.44 -9.77
CA THR A 109 2.31 -4.02 -9.15
C THR A 109 1.24 -5.08 -9.39
N PRO A 110 0.61 -5.63 -8.33
CA PRO A 110 -0.43 -6.64 -8.45
C PRO A 110 -1.68 -6.10 -9.14
N VAL A 111 -2.27 -6.89 -10.03
CA VAL A 111 -3.50 -6.54 -10.76
C VAL A 111 -4.57 -7.60 -10.53
N LEU A 112 -5.71 -7.19 -9.95
CA LEU A 112 -6.93 -7.98 -9.86
C LEU A 112 -7.92 -7.49 -10.93
N ILE A 113 -8.27 -8.37 -11.86
CA ILE A 113 -9.29 -8.08 -12.86
C ILE A 113 -10.68 -8.24 -12.25
N LEU A 114 -11.53 -7.21 -12.42
CA LEU A 114 -12.95 -7.18 -12.01
C LEU A 114 -13.79 -7.03 -13.27
N THR A 115 -14.57 -8.03 -13.67
CA THR A 115 -15.30 -7.94 -14.95
C THR A 115 -16.55 -8.81 -14.99
N ALA A 116 -17.47 -8.47 -15.88
CA ALA A 116 -18.66 -9.26 -16.15
C ALA A 116 -18.40 -10.49 -17.05
N ARG A 117 -17.17 -10.63 -17.60
CA ARG A 117 -16.80 -11.78 -18.45
C ARG A 117 -16.58 -12.99 -17.54
N ASP A 118 -17.51 -13.96 -17.60
CA ASP A 118 -17.53 -15.13 -16.71
C ASP A 118 -16.99 -16.41 -17.35
N GLN A 119 -16.73 -16.39 -18.67
CA GLN A 119 -16.26 -17.57 -19.38
C GLN A 119 -14.87 -17.98 -18.92
N VAL A 120 -14.63 -19.29 -18.83
CA VAL A 120 -13.35 -19.85 -18.43
C VAL A 120 -12.22 -19.37 -19.36
N GLN A 121 -12.51 -19.21 -20.65
CA GLN A 121 -11.55 -18.73 -21.65
C GLN A 121 -11.08 -17.30 -21.35
N ASP A 122 -11.98 -16.39 -20.95
CA ASP A 122 -11.64 -15.01 -20.60
C ASP A 122 -10.76 -14.95 -19.36
N ARG A 123 -11.07 -15.77 -18.35
CA ARG A 123 -10.25 -15.87 -17.13
C ARG A 123 -8.85 -16.39 -17.42
N VAL A 124 -8.75 -17.44 -18.23
CA VAL A 124 -7.45 -18.00 -18.65
C VAL A 124 -6.66 -16.98 -19.46
N ALA A 125 -7.31 -16.23 -20.37
CA ALA A 125 -6.66 -15.19 -21.16
C ALA A 125 -6.13 -14.06 -20.25
N GLY A 126 -6.95 -13.55 -19.30
CA GLY A 126 -6.55 -12.51 -18.36
C GLY A 126 -5.34 -12.91 -17.49
N LEU A 127 -5.36 -14.13 -16.95
CA LEU A 127 -4.25 -14.63 -16.14
C LEU A 127 -2.98 -14.86 -16.98
N ASN A 128 -3.11 -15.36 -18.21
CA ASN A 128 -1.97 -15.55 -19.14
C ASN A 128 -1.34 -14.21 -19.56
N LEU A 129 -2.09 -13.11 -19.54
CA LEU A 129 -1.55 -11.75 -19.77
C LEU A 129 -0.74 -11.21 -18.60
N GLY A 130 -0.75 -11.89 -17.45
CA GLY A 130 0.02 -11.53 -16.28
C GLY A 130 -0.79 -10.83 -15.19
N ALA A 131 -2.12 -10.91 -15.21
CA ALA A 131 -2.94 -10.55 -14.06
C ALA A 131 -2.68 -11.55 -12.90
N ASP A 132 -2.72 -11.06 -11.67
CA ASP A 132 -2.42 -11.87 -10.47
C ASP A 132 -3.63 -12.65 -9.96
N ASP A 133 -4.84 -12.14 -10.23
CA ASP A 133 -6.10 -12.81 -9.91
C ASP A 133 -7.24 -12.23 -10.77
N TYR A 134 -8.41 -12.88 -10.70
CA TYR A 134 -9.58 -12.57 -11.49
C TYR A 134 -10.86 -12.77 -10.68
N LEU A 135 -11.77 -11.79 -10.68
CA LEU A 135 -13.03 -11.83 -9.95
C LEU A 135 -14.19 -11.39 -10.83
N VAL A 136 -15.22 -12.24 -10.91
CA VAL A 136 -16.40 -12.01 -11.77
C VAL A 136 -17.42 -11.17 -11.05
N LYS A 137 -17.98 -10.15 -11.73
CA LYS A 137 -19.12 -9.35 -11.26
C LYS A 137 -20.44 -10.15 -11.42
N PRO A 138 -21.36 -10.13 -10.46
CA PRO A 138 -21.28 -9.45 -9.15
C PRO A 138 -20.45 -10.26 -8.15
N PHE A 139 -19.73 -9.59 -7.26
CA PHE A 139 -18.86 -10.18 -6.24
C PHE A 139 -19.18 -9.65 -4.84
N ASP A 140 -18.78 -10.41 -3.85
CA ASP A 140 -18.83 -10.00 -2.46
C ASP A 140 -17.58 -9.17 -2.10
N MET A 141 -17.77 -8.11 -1.29
CA MET A 141 -16.67 -7.23 -0.90
C MET A 141 -15.65 -7.89 0.02
N ASP A 142 -16.07 -8.88 0.81
CA ASP A 142 -15.14 -9.63 1.67
C ASP A 142 -14.30 -10.61 0.84
N GLU A 143 -14.86 -11.18 -0.25
CA GLU A 143 -14.11 -11.98 -1.22
C GLU A 143 -13.07 -11.12 -1.94
N LEU A 144 -13.47 -9.94 -2.45
CA LEU A 144 -12.57 -9.00 -3.10
C LEU A 144 -11.41 -8.64 -2.19
N GLU A 145 -11.68 -8.27 -0.94
CA GLU A 145 -10.65 -7.90 0.03
C GLU A 145 -9.73 -9.09 0.37
N ALA A 146 -10.26 -10.28 0.52
CA ALA A 146 -9.46 -11.48 0.79
C ALA A 146 -8.47 -11.77 -0.36
N ARG A 147 -8.93 -11.65 -1.62
CA ARG A 147 -8.11 -11.81 -2.82
C ARG A 147 -7.05 -10.73 -2.92
N LEU A 148 -7.43 -9.48 -2.71
CA LEU A 148 -6.54 -8.31 -2.72
C LEU A 148 -5.40 -8.48 -1.71
N ARG A 149 -5.71 -8.85 -0.46
CA ARG A 149 -4.71 -9.16 0.57
C ARG A 149 -3.79 -10.33 0.18
N ALA A 150 -4.36 -11.38 -0.41
CA ALA A 150 -3.57 -12.53 -0.86
C ALA A 150 -2.60 -12.19 -1.99
N MET A 151 -3.01 -11.34 -2.93
CA MET A 151 -2.15 -10.85 -4.02
C MET A 151 -1.01 -9.97 -3.50
N MET A 152 -1.34 -8.97 -2.68
CA MET A 152 -0.33 -8.06 -2.10
C MET A 152 0.69 -8.84 -1.24
N ARG A 153 0.24 -9.85 -0.48
CA ARG A 153 1.15 -10.74 0.27
C ARG A 153 2.10 -11.53 -0.65
N ARG A 154 1.60 -12.04 -1.78
CA ARG A 154 2.44 -12.76 -2.77
C ARG A 154 3.46 -11.82 -3.42
N ALA A 155 3.04 -10.62 -3.81
CA ALA A 155 3.90 -9.61 -4.41
C ALA A 155 5.02 -9.14 -3.47
N ALA A 156 4.74 -9.10 -2.17
CA ALA A 156 5.74 -8.80 -1.14
C ALA A 156 6.74 -9.96 -0.85
N GLY A 157 6.69 -11.07 -1.62
CA GLY A 157 7.60 -12.20 -1.48
C GLY A 157 7.35 -13.06 -0.23
N GLN A 158 6.33 -13.89 -0.26
CA GLN A 158 5.99 -15.05 0.61
C GLN A 158 5.97 -14.89 2.13
N ALA A 159 6.43 -13.85 2.69
CA ALA A 159 6.12 -13.42 4.04
C ALA A 159 6.24 -11.92 4.00
N SER A 160 5.13 -11.19 4.06
CA SER A 160 5.24 -9.83 4.57
C SER A 160 6.03 -9.95 5.86
N PRO A 161 7.27 -9.47 5.91
CA PRO A 161 8.04 -9.67 7.11
C PRO A 161 7.28 -8.96 8.22
N VAL A 162 6.80 -9.74 9.19
CA VAL A 162 6.27 -9.16 10.42
C VAL A 162 7.33 -8.21 10.91
N ILE A 163 7.05 -6.91 10.86
CA ILE A 163 8.01 -5.93 11.35
C ILE A 163 7.93 -5.98 12.86
N ARG A 164 9.07 -6.24 13.48
CA ARG A 164 9.23 -6.21 14.92
C ARG A 164 9.81 -4.88 15.34
N HIS A 165 9.25 -4.32 16.38
CA HIS A 165 9.74 -3.11 17.02
C HIS A 165 9.42 -3.18 18.52
N ALA A 166 10.43 -3.32 19.35
CA ALA A 166 10.29 -3.63 20.77
C ALA A 166 9.41 -4.88 20.97
N ASP A 167 8.33 -4.76 21.70
CA ASP A 167 7.34 -5.82 21.92
C ASP A 167 6.22 -5.86 20.88
N LEU A 168 6.28 -4.98 19.85
CA LEU A 168 5.32 -4.95 18.76
C LEU A 168 5.72 -5.88 17.62
N GLU A 169 4.74 -6.60 17.12
CA GLU A 169 4.78 -7.34 15.86
C GLU A 169 3.67 -6.80 14.96
N VAL A 170 4.04 -6.26 13.81
CA VAL A 170 3.10 -5.66 12.84
C VAL A 170 3.16 -6.44 11.54
N ASP A 171 2.05 -7.06 11.16
CA ASP A 171 1.87 -7.70 9.86
C ASP A 171 1.13 -6.73 8.92
N PRO A 172 1.80 -6.14 7.93
CA PRO A 172 1.19 -5.18 7.02
C PRO A 172 0.16 -5.82 6.08
N ALA A 173 0.38 -7.08 5.67
CA ALA A 173 -0.53 -7.76 4.75
C ALA A 173 -1.83 -8.18 5.44
N ALA A 174 -1.73 -8.71 6.66
CA ALA A 174 -2.89 -9.04 7.48
C ALA A 174 -3.47 -7.81 8.19
N ARG A 175 -2.76 -6.66 8.20
CA ARG A 175 -3.10 -5.44 8.95
C ARG A 175 -3.36 -5.72 10.42
N THR A 176 -2.55 -6.60 11.00
CA THR A 176 -2.66 -6.99 12.41
C THR A 176 -1.47 -6.51 13.21
N ILE A 177 -1.74 -6.20 14.47
CA ILE A 177 -0.74 -5.79 15.45
C ILE A 177 -0.81 -6.76 16.61
N ARG A 178 0.35 -7.21 17.07
CA ARG A 178 0.50 -7.91 18.35
C ARG A 178 1.45 -7.11 19.23
N GLN A 179 1.18 -7.07 20.51
CA GLN A 179 2.09 -6.52 21.50
C GLN A 179 2.29 -7.56 22.59
N ALA A 180 3.53 -7.92 22.86
CA ALA A 180 3.88 -9.02 23.76
C ALA A 180 3.11 -10.33 23.44
N GLY A 181 2.92 -10.62 22.14
CA GLY A 181 2.19 -11.79 21.65
C GLY A 181 0.66 -11.67 21.65
N GLN A 182 0.08 -10.66 22.27
CA GLN A 182 -1.37 -10.44 22.32
C GLN A 182 -1.83 -9.54 21.15
N LYS A 183 -2.95 -9.91 20.51
CA LYS A 183 -3.54 -9.09 19.45
C LYS A 183 -4.07 -7.77 20.00
N VAL A 184 -3.71 -6.67 19.34
CA VAL A 184 -4.21 -5.31 19.66
C VAL A 184 -5.15 -4.86 18.55
N GLU A 185 -6.38 -4.55 18.91
CA GLU A 185 -7.37 -4.05 17.96
C GLU A 185 -7.16 -2.56 17.69
N VAL A 186 -6.93 -2.24 16.42
CA VAL A 186 -6.77 -0.87 15.93
C VAL A 186 -7.69 -0.63 14.75
N SER A 187 -8.16 0.61 14.60
CA SER A 187 -8.90 0.98 13.40
C SER A 187 -7.97 1.02 12.18
N PRO A 188 -8.52 0.95 10.96
CA PRO A 188 -7.74 1.06 9.73
C PRO A 188 -6.88 2.33 9.67
N ARG A 189 -7.40 3.47 10.13
CA ARG A 189 -6.67 4.75 10.16
C ARG A 189 -5.57 4.77 11.23
N GLU A 190 -5.82 4.19 12.40
CA GLU A 190 -4.79 4.01 13.43
C GLU A 190 -3.66 3.11 12.92
N PHE A 191 -4.01 2.01 12.23
CA PHE A 191 -3.00 1.13 11.62
C PHE A 191 -2.14 1.90 10.61
N ALA A 192 -2.74 2.72 9.75
CA ALA A 192 -2.03 3.48 8.75
C ALA A 192 -1.04 4.49 9.38
N VAL A 193 -1.46 5.21 10.44
CA VAL A 193 -0.56 6.11 11.19
C VAL A 193 0.60 5.36 11.83
N LEU A 194 0.31 4.23 12.50
CA LEU A 194 1.36 3.41 13.12
C LEU A 194 2.35 2.90 12.08
N TRP A 195 1.83 2.42 10.96
CA TRP A 195 2.64 1.90 9.87
C TRP A 195 3.56 2.95 9.26
N ALA A 196 3.04 4.19 9.00
CA ALA A 196 3.85 5.31 8.53
C ALA A 196 5.03 5.60 9.47
N LEU A 197 4.74 5.69 10.76
CA LEU A 197 5.75 5.97 11.78
C LEU A 197 6.75 4.84 11.94
N LEU A 198 6.30 3.59 11.82
CA LEU A 198 7.15 2.40 11.92
C LEU A 198 8.14 2.31 10.75
N LEU A 199 7.69 2.60 9.54
CA LEU A 199 8.57 2.66 8.35
C LEU A 199 9.57 3.81 8.42
N ALA A 200 9.17 4.93 9.01
CA ALA A 200 10.01 6.10 9.21
C ALA A 200 10.75 6.11 10.56
N ARG A 201 10.78 4.96 11.29
CA ARG A 201 11.37 4.92 12.64
C ARG A 201 12.74 5.59 12.71
N GLY A 202 12.94 6.39 13.77
CA GLY A 202 14.13 7.22 13.93
C GLY A 202 14.09 8.54 13.16
N ARG A 203 13.06 8.77 12.32
CA ARG A 203 12.85 10.05 11.61
C ARG A 203 11.53 10.66 12.03
N VAL A 204 11.50 11.99 12.07
CA VAL A 204 10.26 12.74 12.36
C VAL A 204 9.44 12.86 11.07
N LEU A 205 8.18 12.49 11.14
CA LEU A 205 7.19 12.78 10.11
C LEU A 205 6.37 14.00 10.54
N SER A 206 6.27 14.98 9.66
CA SER A 206 5.36 16.11 9.86
C SER A 206 3.90 15.66 9.70
N ARG A 207 2.96 16.46 10.21
CA ARG A 207 1.53 16.18 10.03
C ARG A 207 1.14 16.01 8.55
N PRO A 208 1.50 16.91 7.61
CA PRO A 208 1.18 16.72 6.20
C PRO A 208 1.73 15.42 5.63
N GLN A 209 2.94 15.00 6.01
CA GLN A 209 3.51 13.74 5.57
C GLN A 209 2.72 12.53 6.08
N ILE A 210 2.18 12.57 7.30
CA ILE A 210 1.31 11.50 7.82
C ILE A 210 -0.04 11.54 7.10
N GLU A 211 -0.58 12.73 6.83
CA GLU A 211 -1.84 12.92 6.10
C GLU A 211 -1.76 12.39 4.66
N GLU A 212 -0.66 12.60 3.96
CA GLU A 212 -0.39 11.99 2.64
C GLU A 212 -0.56 10.46 2.65
N HIS A 213 -0.26 9.82 3.78
CA HIS A 213 -0.43 8.38 3.94
C HIS A 213 -1.86 7.95 4.32
N LEU A 214 -2.72 8.87 4.69
CA LEU A 214 -4.08 8.60 5.17
C LEU A 214 -5.16 8.89 4.14
N TYR A 215 -4.87 9.76 3.18
CA TYR A 215 -5.87 10.31 2.28
C TYR A 215 -5.50 10.13 0.82
N SER A 216 -6.51 9.96 -0.02
CA SER A 216 -6.43 9.84 -1.47
C SER A 216 -6.76 11.17 -2.15
N TRP A 217 -6.67 11.22 -3.47
CA TRP A 217 -7.05 12.40 -4.25
C TRP A 217 -8.46 12.88 -3.91
N GLY A 218 -8.58 14.15 -3.57
CA GLY A 218 -9.87 14.79 -3.28
C GLY A 218 -10.49 14.48 -1.92
N ASP A 219 -9.78 13.78 -1.02
CA ASP A 219 -10.27 13.58 0.34
C ASP A 219 -10.16 14.85 1.17
N THR A 220 -11.19 15.13 1.96
CA THR A 220 -11.16 16.24 2.93
C THR A 220 -10.41 15.80 4.17
N VAL A 221 -9.32 16.50 4.48
CA VAL A 221 -8.52 16.22 5.68
C VAL A 221 -9.17 16.94 6.89
N GLU A 222 -9.60 16.17 7.89
CA GLU A 222 -10.02 16.76 9.17
C GLU A 222 -8.81 17.29 9.91
N SER A 223 -8.84 18.56 10.32
CA SER A 223 -7.68 19.29 10.84
C SER A 223 -6.98 18.68 12.06
N ASN A 224 -7.61 17.75 12.78
CA ASN A 224 -7.09 17.12 14.01
C ASN A 224 -7.02 15.58 13.94
N ALA A 225 -7.20 15.00 12.76
CA ALA A 225 -7.30 13.54 12.63
C ALA A 225 -6.04 12.80 13.10
N VAL A 226 -4.87 13.29 12.72
CA VAL A 226 -3.58 12.68 13.10
C VAL A 226 -3.39 12.66 14.61
N GLU A 227 -3.71 13.75 15.30
CA GLU A 227 -3.62 13.85 16.75
C GLU A 227 -4.51 12.84 17.47
N VAL A 228 -5.73 12.68 16.96
CA VAL A 228 -6.70 11.71 17.51
C VAL A 228 -6.17 10.29 17.36
N TYR A 229 -5.68 9.93 16.18
CA TYR A 229 -5.12 8.58 15.93
C TYR A 229 -3.86 8.32 16.75
N VAL A 230 -2.95 9.30 16.87
CA VAL A 230 -1.77 9.20 17.74
C VAL A 230 -2.18 9.05 19.21
N HIS A 231 -3.19 9.79 19.68
CA HIS A 231 -3.71 9.65 21.04
C HIS A 231 -4.25 8.22 21.28
N HIS A 232 -5.06 7.69 20.38
CA HIS A 232 -5.62 6.34 20.48
C HIS A 232 -4.53 5.28 20.46
N LEU A 233 -3.55 5.38 19.56
CA LEU A 233 -2.41 4.47 19.50
C LEU A 233 -1.61 4.46 20.80
N ARG A 234 -1.33 5.64 21.37
CA ARG A 234 -0.66 5.73 22.68
C ARG A 234 -1.45 5.08 23.80
N LYS A 235 -2.78 5.21 23.77
CA LYS A 235 -3.65 4.55 24.75
C LYS A 235 -3.61 3.03 24.63
N LYS A 236 -3.49 2.50 23.42
CA LYS A 236 -3.51 1.06 23.14
C LYS A 236 -2.13 0.41 23.27
N LEU A 237 -1.08 1.08 22.82
CA LEU A 237 0.28 0.54 22.68
C LEU A 237 1.29 1.14 23.67
N GLY A 238 0.86 2.11 24.48
CA GLY A 238 1.72 2.78 25.44
C GLY A 238 2.23 4.15 24.98
N GLN A 239 2.44 5.05 25.95
CA GLN A 239 2.78 6.46 25.68
C GLN A 239 4.13 6.66 25.00
N LYS A 240 5.05 5.71 25.16
CA LYS A 240 6.43 5.84 24.67
C LYS A 240 6.60 5.42 23.21
N ILE A 241 5.60 4.74 22.63
CA ILE A 241 5.71 4.17 21.27
C ILE A 241 5.80 5.25 20.19
N ILE A 242 5.13 6.37 20.40
CA ILE A 242 5.15 7.52 19.49
C ILE A 242 5.55 8.76 20.29
N VAL A 243 6.57 9.46 19.87
CA VAL A 243 7.06 10.70 20.50
C VAL A 243 6.61 11.90 19.67
N THR A 244 6.15 12.96 20.35
CA THR A 244 5.82 14.23 19.70
C THR A 244 7.03 15.15 19.73
N MET A 245 7.45 15.63 18.56
CA MET A 245 8.36 16.76 18.44
C MET A 245 7.54 18.02 18.20
N ARG A 246 7.41 18.84 19.25
CA ARG A 246 6.53 20.04 19.24
C ARG A 246 6.87 20.95 18.06
N GLY A 247 5.85 21.36 17.31
CA GLY A 247 5.98 22.23 16.13
C GLY A 247 6.54 21.56 14.88
N VAL A 248 6.95 20.27 14.94
CA VAL A 248 7.53 19.54 13.82
C VAL A 248 6.66 18.33 13.41
N GLY A 249 6.33 17.43 14.35
CA GLY A 249 5.55 16.24 14.03
C GLY A 249 5.70 15.11 15.05
N TYR A 250 5.70 13.87 14.54
CA TYR A 250 5.74 12.65 15.34
C TYR A 250 6.82 11.72 14.83
N PHE A 251 7.37 10.90 15.72
CA PHE A 251 8.29 9.84 15.34
C PHE A 251 8.20 8.65 16.28
N MET A 252 8.60 7.50 15.76
CA MET A 252 8.83 6.28 16.54
C MET A 252 10.31 6.17 16.83
N PRO A 253 10.75 6.09 18.11
CA PRO A 253 12.15 5.94 18.46
C PRO A 253 12.76 4.69 17.80
N GLN A 254 14.05 4.72 17.47
CA GLN A 254 14.81 3.51 17.17
C GLN A 254 15.00 2.71 18.47
N GLU A 255 15.02 1.40 18.37
CA GLU A 255 15.48 0.58 19.49
C GLU A 255 16.93 0.93 19.79
N GLN A 256 17.22 1.23 21.05
CA GLN A 256 18.59 1.26 21.52
C GLN A 256 19.03 -0.19 21.70
N GLU A 257 20.03 -0.61 20.92
CA GLU A 257 20.74 -1.87 21.14
C GLU A 257 21.41 -1.90 22.52
#